data_aa32081f287a45d94fcb28a868d0faa3
#
_entry.id   aa32081f287a45d94fcb28a868d0faa3
#
_cell.length_a   1.000
_cell.length_b   1.000
_cell.length_c   1.000
_cell.angle_alpha   90.00
_cell.angle_beta   90.00
_cell.angle_gamma   90.00
#
_symmetry.space_group_name_H-M   'P 1'
#
loop_
_entity.id
_entity.type
_entity.pdbx_description
1 polymer ?
#
loop_
_entity_poly.entity_id
_entity_poly.type
_entity_poly.pdbx_seq_one_letter_code
_entity_poly.pdbx_strand_id
1 'polypeptide(L)'
;SLSNYYSEYNSNVHRGVHTLSMEATDAYELARSKTANFINSKPEEIIWTRNTSESLNIVAKGFSESISEVNNIVISKMEHHSNLVPWQQLCIETGAELRYLENDSNGIIDLVHAQEIIDKNTSILSITHMSNVLGIINPVNELREITIKSGTKLIIDGAQSVPHFSVDVKEIDCDFLSFSAHKMLGPTGIGILYGKKELLEKMNPIYFGGDMISEVTYESATWNDLPYKFEAGTPNIADAIATGVAIDYLSNIGMDNIFSHEQYLTEYTINKFSELSNYKIIGPKTIKNRGGVISFNHKNLHPHDVGEVLDKFGIAIRTGHHCAMPLVRSYDIVAAARASFYLYNTKDEIDFFIESLIEVENYFK
;
A
#
# COMPACT_ATOMS: atom_id res chain seq x y z
N SER A 1 21.95 2.94 8.85
CA SER A 1 21.29 2.13 9.89
C SER A 1 21.60 0.63 9.72
N LEU A 2 21.32 0.01 8.56
CA LEU A 2 21.55 -1.44 8.33
C LEU A 2 22.99 -1.89 8.63
N SER A 3 23.99 -1.22 8.03
CA SER A 3 25.40 -1.53 8.29
C SER A 3 25.76 -1.43 9.77
N ASN A 4 25.26 -0.39 10.45
CA ASN A 4 25.51 -0.19 11.88
C ASN A 4 24.91 -1.33 12.73
N TYR A 5 23.67 -1.76 12.43
CA TYR A 5 23.06 -2.89 13.12
C TYR A 5 23.93 -4.15 13.02
N TYR A 6 24.35 -4.51 11.79
CA TYR A 6 25.14 -5.73 11.59
C TYR A 6 26.57 -5.67 12.15
N SER A 7 27.18 -4.47 12.22
CA SER A 7 28.55 -4.32 12.71
C SER A 7 28.63 -4.15 14.24
N GLU A 8 27.62 -3.52 14.88
CA GLU A 8 27.74 -3.09 16.27
C GLU A 8 26.93 -3.91 17.26
N TYR A 9 25.66 -4.29 16.91
CA TYR A 9 24.74 -4.89 17.90
C TYR A 9 23.80 -5.94 17.31
N ASN A 10 24.19 -6.64 16.23
CA ASN A 10 23.40 -7.73 15.66
C ASN A 10 23.23 -8.88 16.68
N SER A 11 22.00 -9.13 17.08
CA SER A 11 21.64 -10.16 18.04
C SER A 11 20.18 -10.58 17.91
N ASN A 12 19.78 -11.65 18.61
CA ASN A 12 18.38 -12.03 18.80
C ASN A 12 17.62 -10.93 19.57
N VAL A 13 16.36 -10.76 19.26
CA VAL A 13 15.43 -9.92 20.03
C VAL A 13 14.59 -10.76 20.98
N HIS A 14 14.13 -10.16 22.10
CA HIS A 14 13.23 -10.70 23.12
C HIS A 14 13.71 -11.90 23.93
N ARG A 15 14.80 -12.57 23.55
CA ARG A 15 15.23 -13.86 24.15
C ARG A 15 16.59 -13.83 24.84
N GLY A 16 17.42 -12.86 24.58
CA GLY A 16 18.75 -12.77 25.16
C GLY A 16 18.78 -11.91 26.42
N VAL A 17 19.60 -12.33 27.39
CA VAL A 17 19.83 -11.57 28.66
C VAL A 17 21.13 -10.78 28.61
N HIS A 18 21.84 -10.76 27.49
CA HIS A 18 23.10 -10.04 27.29
C HIS A 18 22.89 -8.71 26.59
N THR A 19 23.83 -7.78 26.77
CA THR A 19 23.76 -6.39 26.32
C THR A 19 23.33 -6.24 24.86
N LEU A 20 23.97 -6.97 23.93
CA LEU A 20 23.64 -6.86 22.49
C LEU A 20 22.18 -7.25 22.19
N SER A 21 21.64 -8.26 22.90
CA SER A 21 20.25 -8.66 22.71
C SER A 21 19.28 -7.60 23.25
N MET A 22 19.62 -6.96 24.36
CA MET A 22 18.81 -5.85 24.90
C MET A 22 18.83 -4.66 23.94
N GLU A 23 20.00 -4.24 23.44
CA GLU A 23 20.15 -3.16 22.48
C GLU A 23 19.37 -3.42 21.16
N ALA A 24 19.46 -4.65 20.64
CA ALA A 24 18.72 -5.06 19.44
C ALA A 24 17.19 -5.05 19.69
N THR A 25 16.74 -5.51 20.86
CA THR A 25 15.32 -5.52 21.26
C THR A 25 14.81 -4.09 21.39
N ASP A 26 15.54 -3.23 22.10
CA ASP A 26 15.14 -1.83 22.30
C ASP A 26 15.04 -1.08 20.95
N ALA A 27 15.99 -1.28 20.05
CA ALA A 27 15.97 -0.66 18.73
C ALA A 27 14.81 -1.17 17.86
N TYR A 28 14.51 -2.48 17.93
CA TYR A 28 13.41 -3.11 17.20
C TYR A 28 12.04 -2.60 17.69
N GLU A 29 11.82 -2.58 18.99
CA GLU A 29 10.57 -2.10 19.58
C GLU A 29 10.40 -0.57 19.50
N LEU A 30 11.51 0.17 19.50
CA LEU A 30 11.48 1.60 19.21
C LEU A 30 11.01 1.85 17.76
N ALA A 31 11.47 1.05 16.80
CA ALA A 31 11.02 1.16 15.41
C ALA A 31 9.52 0.85 15.28
N ARG A 32 9.01 -0.15 16.02
CA ARG A 32 7.56 -0.44 16.10
C ARG A 32 6.78 0.74 16.66
N SER A 33 7.27 1.32 17.75
CA SER A 33 6.66 2.50 18.39
C SER A 33 6.62 3.71 17.45
N LYS A 34 7.70 3.95 16.70
CA LYS A 34 7.74 5.01 15.67
C LYS A 34 6.73 4.75 14.56
N THR A 35 6.63 3.51 14.11
CA THR A 35 5.65 3.10 13.09
C THR A 35 4.22 3.31 13.57
N ALA A 36 3.93 2.93 14.81
CA ALA A 36 2.63 3.15 15.42
C ALA A 36 2.28 4.65 15.50
N ASN A 37 3.21 5.45 15.99
CA ASN A 37 3.03 6.91 16.10
C ASN A 37 2.83 7.58 14.73
N PHE A 38 3.51 7.10 13.68
CA PHE A 38 3.45 7.65 12.34
C PHE A 38 2.05 7.57 11.71
N ILE A 39 1.26 6.56 12.09
CA ILE A 39 -0.13 6.38 11.65
C ILE A 39 -1.17 6.58 12.76
N ASN A 40 -0.76 7.13 13.92
CA ASN A 40 -1.58 7.36 15.11
C ASN A 40 -2.24 6.07 15.68
N SER A 41 -1.49 4.96 15.74
CA SER A 41 -1.90 3.70 16.37
C SER A 41 -1.11 3.40 17.66
N LYS A 42 -1.27 2.18 18.19
CA LYS A 42 -0.49 1.66 19.32
C LYS A 42 0.48 0.58 18.84
N PRO A 43 1.64 0.39 19.54
CA PRO A 43 2.62 -0.64 19.16
C PRO A 43 2.05 -2.06 19.06
N GLU A 44 1.14 -2.46 19.95
CA GLU A 44 0.49 -3.78 19.91
C GLU A 44 -0.44 -3.99 18.71
N GLU A 45 -0.77 -2.93 17.96
CA GLU A 45 -1.58 -2.97 16.75
C GLU A 45 -0.73 -3.03 15.48
N ILE A 46 0.61 -3.03 15.60
CA ILE A 46 1.57 -3.07 14.50
C ILE A 46 2.20 -4.46 14.40
N ILE A 47 2.00 -5.12 13.27
CA ILE A 47 2.58 -6.42 12.94
C ILE A 47 3.59 -6.22 11.81
N TRP A 48 4.82 -6.69 12.00
CA TRP A 48 5.81 -6.72 10.94
C TRP A 48 5.52 -7.86 9.96
N THR A 49 5.54 -7.55 8.70
CA THR A 49 5.34 -8.48 7.58
C THR A 49 6.45 -8.28 6.55
N ARG A 50 6.44 -9.05 5.47
CA ARG A 50 7.42 -8.85 4.37
C ARG A 50 7.04 -7.69 3.44
N ASN A 51 5.76 -7.39 3.28
CA ASN A 51 5.23 -6.33 2.42
C ASN A 51 3.70 -6.26 2.54
N THR A 52 3.08 -5.25 1.90
CA THR A 52 1.62 -5.08 1.81
C THR A 52 0.90 -6.35 1.30
N SER A 53 1.46 -7.07 0.35
CA SER A 53 0.82 -8.28 -0.20
C SER A 53 0.68 -9.36 0.88
N GLU A 54 1.71 -9.59 1.69
CA GLU A 54 1.61 -10.53 2.82
C GLU A 54 0.61 -10.04 3.86
N SER A 55 0.64 -8.75 4.20
CA SER A 55 -0.32 -8.16 5.14
C SER A 55 -1.77 -8.42 4.74
N LEU A 56 -2.11 -8.17 3.48
CA LEU A 56 -3.46 -8.40 2.95
C LEU A 56 -3.84 -9.90 2.91
N ASN A 57 -2.89 -10.79 2.63
CA ASN A 57 -3.11 -12.23 2.72
C ASN A 57 -3.33 -12.70 4.17
N ILE A 58 -2.60 -12.13 5.14
CA ILE A 58 -2.82 -12.40 6.57
C ILE A 58 -4.25 -12.01 6.96
N VAL A 59 -4.71 -10.83 6.57
CA VAL A 59 -6.08 -10.39 6.86
C VAL A 59 -7.09 -11.30 6.17
N ALA A 60 -6.95 -11.58 4.87
CA ALA A 60 -7.87 -12.43 4.13
C ALA A 60 -7.98 -13.83 4.76
N LYS A 61 -6.84 -14.45 5.11
CA LYS A 61 -6.84 -15.77 5.73
C LYS A 61 -7.37 -15.74 7.17
N GLY A 62 -7.11 -14.66 7.91
CA GLY A 62 -7.62 -14.49 9.28
C GLY A 62 -9.15 -14.40 9.37
N PHE A 63 -9.82 -14.03 8.28
CA PHE A 63 -11.28 -14.01 8.19
C PHE A 63 -11.89 -15.29 7.59
N SER A 64 -11.10 -16.26 7.11
CA SER A 64 -11.61 -17.41 6.34
C SER A 64 -12.64 -18.25 7.10
N GLU A 65 -12.52 -18.38 8.42
CA GLU A 65 -13.46 -19.14 9.24
C GLU A 65 -14.77 -18.41 9.54
N SER A 66 -14.79 -17.08 9.40
CA SER A 66 -15.95 -16.23 9.70
C SER A 66 -16.76 -15.83 8.46
N ILE A 67 -16.30 -16.20 7.26
CA ILE A 67 -16.93 -15.89 5.98
C ILE A 67 -17.48 -17.19 5.36
N SER A 68 -18.68 -17.11 4.80
CA SER A 68 -19.38 -18.22 4.16
C SER A 68 -20.16 -17.75 2.93
N GLU A 69 -20.87 -18.65 2.26
CA GLU A 69 -21.67 -18.40 1.07
C GLU A 69 -22.78 -17.31 1.23
N VAL A 70 -23.17 -17.00 2.47
CA VAL A 70 -24.17 -15.95 2.72
C VAL A 70 -23.55 -14.55 2.80
N ASN A 71 -22.23 -14.46 2.79
CA ASN A 71 -21.49 -13.20 2.89
C ASN A 71 -21.06 -12.70 1.51
N ASN A 72 -20.73 -11.43 1.46
CA ASN A 72 -20.03 -10.84 0.32
C ASN A 72 -18.82 -10.00 0.78
N ILE A 73 -17.88 -9.86 -0.13
CA ILE A 73 -16.70 -9.00 -0.02
C ILE A 73 -16.79 -7.96 -1.11
N VAL A 74 -16.57 -6.70 -0.78
CA VAL A 74 -16.57 -5.59 -1.73
C VAL A 74 -15.16 -5.05 -1.90
N ILE A 75 -14.73 -4.86 -3.14
CA ILE A 75 -13.46 -4.20 -3.50
C ILE A 75 -13.71 -3.20 -4.63
N SER A 76 -12.75 -2.29 -4.91
CA SER A 76 -12.89 -1.42 -6.08
C SER A 76 -12.37 -2.07 -7.37
N LYS A 77 -12.79 -1.53 -8.52
CA LYS A 77 -12.24 -1.94 -9.82
C LYS A 77 -10.82 -1.44 -10.07
N MET A 78 -10.27 -0.60 -9.19
CA MET A 78 -8.93 -0.04 -9.34
C MET A 78 -7.84 -0.74 -8.53
N GLU A 79 -8.15 -1.84 -7.86
CA GLU A 79 -7.26 -2.48 -6.91
C GLU A 79 -5.97 -3.01 -7.57
N HIS A 80 -4.86 -2.84 -6.85
CA HIS A 80 -3.64 -3.58 -7.11
C HIS A 80 -3.89 -5.08 -6.95
N HIS A 81 -3.18 -5.94 -7.70
CA HIS A 81 -3.36 -7.40 -7.60
C HIS A 81 -3.24 -7.92 -6.16
N SER A 82 -2.43 -7.29 -5.32
CA SER A 82 -2.29 -7.64 -3.89
C SER A 82 -3.55 -7.42 -3.08
N ASN A 83 -4.42 -6.49 -3.51
CA ASN A 83 -5.71 -6.22 -2.88
C ASN A 83 -6.91 -6.72 -3.71
N LEU A 84 -6.67 -7.54 -4.70
CA LEU A 84 -7.69 -8.22 -5.51
C LEU A 84 -7.63 -9.73 -5.31
N VAL A 85 -6.45 -10.33 -5.55
CA VAL A 85 -6.30 -11.80 -5.63
C VAL A 85 -6.59 -12.50 -4.29
N PRO A 86 -6.15 -11.99 -3.12
CA PRO A 86 -6.48 -12.65 -1.84
C PRO A 86 -8.00 -12.75 -1.60
N TRP A 87 -8.75 -11.71 -1.96
CA TRP A 87 -10.21 -11.71 -1.81
C TRP A 87 -10.90 -12.64 -2.81
N GLN A 88 -10.42 -12.71 -4.06
CA GLN A 88 -10.88 -13.70 -5.03
C GLN A 88 -10.68 -15.13 -4.49
N GLN A 89 -9.50 -15.44 -3.96
CA GLN A 89 -9.22 -16.77 -3.41
C GLN A 89 -10.07 -17.07 -2.18
N LEU A 90 -10.24 -16.11 -1.28
CA LEU A 90 -11.10 -16.25 -0.10
C LEU A 90 -12.57 -16.53 -0.52
N CYS A 91 -13.09 -15.81 -1.51
CA CYS A 91 -14.44 -16.06 -2.03
C CYS A 91 -14.57 -17.45 -2.67
N ILE A 92 -13.55 -17.92 -3.39
CA ILE A 92 -13.54 -19.29 -3.97
C ILE A 92 -13.53 -20.34 -2.86
N GLU A 93 -12.73 -20.14 -1.80
CA GLU A 93 -12.62 -21.07 -0.66
C GLU A 93 -13.91 -21.15 0.16
N THR A 94 -14.60 -20.02 0.34
CA THR A 94 -15.74 -19.90 1.26
C THR A 94 -17.11 -19.93 0.60
N GLY A 95 -17.16 -19.81 -0.72
CA GLY A 95 -18.40 -19.63 -1.48
C GLY A 95 -18.98 -18.22 -1.44
N ALA A 96 -18.36 -17.26 -0.74
CA ALA A 96 -18.80 -15.88 -0.65
C ALA A 96 -18.79 -15.17 -2.01
N GLU A 97 -19.67 -14.18 -2.17
CA GLU A 97 -19.73 -13.35 -3.37
C GLU A 97 -18.66 -12.26 -3.34
N LEU A 98 -17.92 -12.06 -4.45
CA LEU A 98 -17.03 -10.91 -4.64
C LEU A 98 -17.74 -9.83 -5.46
N ARG A 99 -17.94 -8.66 -4.90
CA ARG A 99 -18.59 -7.51 -5.54
C ARG A 99 -17.58 -6.39 -5.81
N TYR A 100 -17.86 -5.59 -6.83
CA TYR A 100 -16.96 -4.53 -7.27
C TYR A 100 -17.64 -3.17 -7.22
N LEU A 101 -17.00 -2.19 -6.55
CA LEU A 101 -17.39 -0.79 -6.62
C LEU A 101 -17.15 -0.25 -8.02
N GLU A 102 -18.18 0.40 -8.56
CA GLU A 102 -18.07 1.09 -9.85
C GLU A 102 -17.28 2.40 -9.69
N ASN A 103 -16.62 2.74 -10.78
CA ASN A 103 -15.89 3.99 -10.93
C ASN A 103 -16.39 4.67 -12.20
N ASP A 104 -16.38 6.00 -12.21
CA ASP A 104 -16.62 6.79 -13.42
C ASP A 104 -15.43 6.67 -14.39
N SER A 105 -15.53 7.30 -15.56
CA SER A 105 -14.49 7.32 -16.60
C SER A 105 -13.17 7.96 -16.15
N ASN A 106 -13.17 8.70 -15.04
CA ASN A 106 -11.99 9.29 -14.43
C ASN A 106 -11.42 8.39 -13.30
N GLY A 107 -12.09 7.28 -12.98
CA GLY A 107 -11.70 6.35 -11.94
C GLY A 107 -12.14 6.75 -10.53
N ILE A 108 -13.02 7.74 -10.38
CA ILE A 108 -13.54 8.16 -9.07
C ILE A 108 -14.61 7.18 -8.60
N ILE A 109 -14.52 6.71 -7.35
CA ILE A 109 -15.50 5.78 -6.77
C ILE A 109 -16.88 6.44 -6.68
N ASP A 110 -17.90 5.72 -7.13
CA ASP A 110 -19.30 6.12 -6.97
C ASP A 110 -19.81 5.73 -5.55
N LEU A 111 -19.96 6.74 -4.68
CA LEU A 111 -20.45 6.56 -3.32
C LEU A 111 -21.92 6.16 -3.25
N VAL A 112 -22.74 6.50 -4.27
CA VAL A 112 -24.13 6.06 -4.35
C VAL A 112 -24.16 4.56 -4.60
N HIS A 113 -23.41 4.09 -5.59
CA HIS A 113 -23.26 2.65 -5.85
C HIS A 113 -22.66 1.91 -4.64
N ALA A 114 -21.74 2.53 -3.90
CA ALA A 114 -21.22 1.94 -2.65
C ALA A 114 -22.31 1.70 -1.62
N GLN A 115 -23.26 2.64 -1.44
CA GLN A 115 -24.41 2.48 -0.55
C GLN A 115 -25.38 1.39 -1.01
N GLU A 116 -25.45 1.11 -2.32
CA GLU A 116 -26.34 0.09 -2.87
C GLU A 116 -25.77 -1.32 -2.70
N ILE A 117 -24.45 -1.50 -2.90
CA ILE A 117 -23.86 -2.85 -2.89
C ILE A 117 -23.28 -3.28 -1.55
N ILE A 118 -23.03 -2.34 -0.62
CA ILE A 118 -22.58 -2.64 0.74
C ILE A 118 -23.84 -2.82 1.61
N ASP A 119 -24.13 -4.05 1.95
CA ASP A 119 -25.32 -4.44 2.71
C ASP A 119 -24.97 -5.16 4.03
N LYS A 120 -25.99 -5.64 4.75
CA LYS A 120 -25.83 -6.37 6.03
C LYS A 120 -25.05 -7.69 5.91
N ASN A 121 -24.91 -8.23 4.71
CA ASN A 121 -24.15 -9.45 4.42
C ASN A 121 -22.72 -9.15 3.98
N THR A 122 -22.39 -7.86 3.80
CA THR A 122 -21.02 -7.46 3.44
C THR A 122 -20.12 -7.57 4.66
N SER A 123 -19.21 -8.54 4.64
CA SER A 123 -18.25 -8.75 5.72
C SER A 123 -17.08 -7.81 5.64
N ILE A 124 -16.59 -7.52 4.43
CA ILE A 124 -15.37 -6.78 4.17
C ILE A 124 -15.60 -5.79 3.02
N LEU A 125 -15.12 -4.55 3.22
CA LEU A 125 -14.75 -3.61 2.16
C LEU A 125 -13.23 -3.46 2.18
N SER A 126 -12.55 -3.87 1.10
CA SER A 126 -11.12 -3.67 0.96
C SER A 126 -10.81 -2.74 -0.20
N ILE A 127 -10.09 -1.64 0.08
CA ILE A 127 -9.91 -0.56 -0.88
C ILE A 127 -8.51 0.02 -0.86
N THR A 128 -7.96 0.31 -2.04
CA THR A 128 -6.74 1.10 -2.12
C THR A 128 -7.03 2.54 -1.72
N HIS A 129 -6.22 3.10 -0.79
CA HIS A 129 -6.37 4.50 -0.38
C HIS A 129 -5.94 5.46 -1.49
N MET A 130 -4.86 5.14 -2.20
CA MET A 130 -4.40 5.85 -3.39
C MET A 130 -4.05 4.87 -4.50
N SER A 131 -4.62 5.06 -5.69
CA SER A 131 -4.37 4.21 -6.84
C SER A 131 -2.94 4.33 -7.34
N ASN A 132 -2.25 3.22 -7.49
CA ASN A 132 -0.90 3.17 -8.05
C ASN A 132 -0.86 3.36 -9.59
N VAL A 133 -2.01 3.42 -10.25
CA VAL A 133 -2.13 3.66 -11.70
C VAL A 133 -2.66 5.05 -11.98
N LEU A 134 -3.76 5.43 -11.35
CA LEU A 134 -4.46 6.68 -11.62
C LEU A 134 -4.00 7.83 -10.73
N GLY A 135 -3.34 7.52 -9.60
CA GLY A 135 -2.98 8.49 -8.58
C GLY A 135 -4.17 9.01 -7.75
N ILE A 136 -5.37 8.52 -7.99
CA ILE A 136 -6.60 8.95 -7.30
C ILE A 136 -6.50 8.57 -5.81
N ILE A 137 -6.83 9.53 -4.95
CA ILE A 137 -7.01 9.34 -3.52
C ILE A 137 -8.49 9.07 -3.27
N ASN A 138 -8.80 7.88 -2.77
CA ASN A 138 -10.17 7.44 -2.54
C ASN A 138 -10.78 8.03 -1.27
N PRO A 139 -12.10 8.25 -1.23
CA PRO A 139 -12.82 8.87 -0.13
C PRO A 139 -13.07 7.84 1.00
N VAL A 140 -11.99 7.44 1.71
CA VAL A 140 -12.05 6.37 2.72
C VAL A 140 -12.91 6.74 3.94
N ASN A 141 -13.00 8.02 4.28
CA ASN A 141 -13.82 8.50 5.39
C ASN A 141 -15.31 8.34 5.08
N GLU A 142 -15.75 8.73 3.86
CA GLU A 142 -17.12 8.56 3.40
C GLU A 142 -17.49 7.07 3.25
N LEU A 143 -16.55 6.25 2.78
CA LEU A 143 -16.73 4.80 2.74
C LEU A 143 -16.84 4.21 4.16
N ARG A 144 -16.07 4.73 5.13
CA ARG A 144 -16.21 4.31 6.53
C ARG A 144 -17.61 4.57 7.09
N GLU A 145 -18.19 5.73 6.80
CA GLU A 145 -19.57 6.04 7.22
C GLU A 145 -20.60 5.02 6.69
N ILE A 146 -20.37 4.49 5.48
CA ILE A 146 -21.21 3.45 4.89
C ILE A 146 -20.99 2.12 5.60
N THR A 147 -19.71 1.72 5.81
CA THR A 147 -19.37 0.43 6.42
C THR A 147 -19.81 0.31 7.88
N ILE A 148 -19.81 1.40 8.65
CA ILE A 148 -20.33 1.42 10.03
C ILE A 148 -21.80 1.02 10.06
N LYS A 149 -22.62 1.51 9.14
CA LYS A 149 -24.06 1.24 9.10
C LYS A 149 -24.39 -0.23 8.81
N SER A 150 -23.56 -0.91 8.04
CA SER A 150 -23.71 -2.33 7.68
C SER A 150 -22.97 -3.29 8.62
N GLY A 151 -22.05 -2.79 9.46
CA GLY A 151 -21.15 -3.61 10.28
C GLY A 151 -19.97 -4.19 9.50
N THR A 152 -19.74 -3.73 8.28
CA THR A 152 -18.69 -4.16 7.37
C THR A 152 -17.30 -3.74 7.89
N LYS A 153 -16.29 -4.60 7.79
CA LYS A 153 -14.91 -4.26 8.12
C LYS A 153 -14.26 -3.48 6.99
N LEU A 154 -13.62 -2.35 7.32
CA LEU A 154 -12.88 -1.53 6.38
C LEU A 154 -11.39 -1.87 6.42
N ILE A 155 -10.88 -2.36 5.28
CA ILE A 155 -9.48 -2.70 5.07
C ILE A 155 -8.90 -1.75 4.03
N ILE A 156 -7.77 -1.14 4.36
CA ILE A 156 -7.13 -0.15 3.50
C ILE A 156 -5.78 -0.66 3.00
N ASP A 157 -5.62 -0.73 1.67
CA ASP A 157 -4.30 -0.80 1.04
C ASP A 157 -3.69 0.61 1.02
N GLY A 158 -2.80 0.87 1.98
CA GLY A 158 -2.09 2.12 2.17
C GLY A 158 -0.73 2.19 1.47
N ALA A 159 -0.44 1.22 0.59
CA ALA A 159 0.88 1.11 -0.06
C ALA A 159 1.30 2.35 -0.85
N GLN A 160 0.35 3.16 -1.31
CA GLN A 160 0.61 4.41 -2.04
C GLN A 160 0.19 5.66 -1.25
N SER A 161 -0.52 5.53 -0.14
CA SER A 161 -0.93 6.70 0.66
C SER A 161 0.07 7.01 1.76
N VAL A 162 0.43 6.01 2.57
CA VAL A 162 1.33 6.19 3.73
C VAL A 162 2.69 6.79 3.36
N PRO A 163 3.31 6.49 2.20
CA PRO A 163 4.53 7.15 1.76
C PRO A 163 4.37 8.63 1.38
N HIS A 164 3.17 9.05 0.97
CA HIS A 164 2.98 10.31 0.25
C HIS A 164 2.24 11.39 1.03
N PHE A 165 1.39 11.02 1.99
CA PHE A 165 0.67 11.97 2.84
C PHE A 165 0.36 11.38 4.23
N SER A 166 -0.01 12.23 5.16
CA SER A 166 -0.36 11.83 6.53
C SER A 166 -1.58 10.90 6.51
N VAL A 167 -1.48 9.76 7.18
CA VAL A 167 -2.56 8.79 7.36
C VAL A 167 -2.78 8.55 8.84
N ASP A 168 -3.98 8.86 9.33
CA ASP A 168 -4.39 8.68 10.71
C ASP A 168 -5.45 7.58 10.79
N VAL A 169 -5.08 6.41 11.35
CA VAL A 169 -5.99 5.25 11.42
C VAL A 169 -7.15 5.47 12.38
N LYS A 170 -7.02 6.37 13.36
CA LYS A 170 -8.11 6.72 14.27
C LYS A 170 -9.10 7.68 13.64
N GLU A 171 -8.61 8.64 12.84
CA GLU A 171 -9.47 9.56 12.10
C GLU A 171 -10.30 8.81 11.05
N ILE A 172 -9.64 7.92 10.28
CA ILE A 172 -10.31 7.06 9.29
C ILE A 172 -11.18 6.01 9.98
N ASP A 173 -10.83 5.61 11.21
CA ASP A 173 -11.44 4.49 11.95
C ASP A 173 -11.40 3.16 11.17
N CYS A 174 -10.38 2.93 10.32
CA CYS A 174 -10.25 1.68 9.58
C CYS A 174 -9.97 0.50 10.51
N ASP A 175 -10.41 -0.68 10.09
CA ASP A 175 -10.20 -1.91 10.85
C ASP A 175 -8.80 -2.50 10.62
N PHE A 176 -8.26 -2.35 9.40
CA PHE A 176 -6.89 -2.72 9.00
C PHE A 176 -6.32 -1.72 8.01
N LEU A 177 -5.00 -1.54 8.09
CA LEU A 177 -4.21 -0.78 7.11
C LEU A 177 -2.93 -1.54 6.78
N SER A 178 -2.55 -1.61 5.51
CA SER A 178 -1.34 -2.32 5.07
C SER A 178 -0.45 -1.43 4.21
N PHE A 179 0.86 -1.41 4.48
CA PHE A 179 1.83 -0.67 3.66
C PHE A 179 3.22 -1.32 3.67
N SER A 180 4.14 -0.81 2.85
CA SER A 180 5.48 -1.39 2.65
C SER A 180 6.56 -0.34 2.77
N ALA A 181 7.62 -0.63 3.53
CA ALA A 181 8.71 0.29 3.81
C ALA A 181 9.47 0.74 2.55
N HIS A 182 9.66 -0.16 1.56
CA HIS A 182 10.41 0.17 0.33
C HIS A 182 9.76 1.27 -0.53
N LYS A 183 8.50 1.63 -0.27
CA LYS A 183 7.83 2.76 -0.94
C LYS A 183 7.94 4.07 -0.17
N MET A 184 8.45 4.03 1.06
CA MET A 184 8.62 5.18 1.94
C MET A 184 10.08 5.35 2.40
N LEU A 185 11.04 5.18 1.48
CA LEU A 185 12.49 5.30 1.69
C LEU A 185 13.09 4.26 2.62
N GLY A 186 12.30 3.29 3.08
CA GLY A 186 12.75 2.17 3.88
C GLY A 186 13.29 1.01 3.03
N PRO A 187 13.79 -0.06 3.68
CA PRO A 187 14.32 -1.22 2.99
C PRO A 187 13.24 -2.08 2.32
N THR A 188 13.68 -2.94 1.40
CA THR A 188 12.86 -4.01 0.84
C THR A 188 12.70 -5.15 1.86
N GLY A 189 11.69 -6.01 1.69
CA GLY A 189 11.54 -7.20 2.54
C GLY A 189 10.92 -6.94 3.91
N ILE A 190 10.42 -5.73 4.16
CA ILE A 190 9.67 -5.36 5.35
C ILE A 190 8.40 -4.58 4.97
N GLY A 191 7.29 -4.94 5.58
CA GLY A 191 6.00 -4.30 5.49
C GLY A 191 5.31 -4.23 6.84
N ILE A 192 4.21 -3.55 6.87
CA ILE A 192 3.46 -3.27 8.08
C ILE A 192 1.99 -3.64 7.85
N LEU A 193 1.43 -4.37 8.82
CA LEU A 193 0.01 -4.54 9.01
C LEU A 193 -0.39 -3.85 10.31
N TYR A 194 -1.22 -2.84 10.21
CA TYR A 194 -2.01 -2.32 11.31
C TYR A 194 -3.34 -3.06 11.38
N GLY A 195 -3.77 -3.42 12.57
CA GLY A 195 -5.13 -3.92 12.84
C GLY A 195 -5.63 -3.47 14.19
N LYS A 196 -6.94 -3.18 14.31
CA LYS A 196 -7.55 -2.90 15.59
C LYS A 196 -7.32 -4.05 16.56
N LYS A 197 -6.87 -3.73 17.79
CA LYS A 197 -6.50 -4.72 18.80
C LYS A 197 -7.57 -5.80 18.99
N GLU A 198 -8.82 -5.40 19.13
CA GLU A 198 -9.94 -6.32 19.37
C GLU A 198 -10.24 -7.27 18.19
N LEU A 199 -9.81 -6.92 16.98
CA LEU A 199 -9.90 -7.79 15.81
C LEU A 199 -8.70 -8.74 15.74
N LEU A 200 -7.49 -8.25 15.98
CA LEU A 200 -6.29 -9.06 16.04
C LEU A 200 -6.36 -10.11 17.16
N GLU A 201 -6.92 -9.78 18.32
CA GLU A 201 -7.13 -10.74 19.42
C GLU A 201 -8.03 -11.90 18.99
N LYS A 202 -9.05 -11.65 18.17
CA LYS A 202 -10.00 -12.67 17.70
C LYS A 202 -9.50 -13.47 16.50
N MET A 203 -8.62 -12.90 15.67
CA MET A 203 -8.08 -13.59 14.50
C MET A 203 -7.14 -14.73 14.92
N ASN A 204 -7.20 -15.85 14.22
CA ASN A 204 -6.20 -16.89 14.36
C ASN A 204 -4.90 -16.50 13.65
N PRO A 205 -3.72 -16.88 14.21
CA PRO A 205 -2.45 -16.70 13.51
C PRO A 205 -2.41 -17.58 12.26
N ILE A 206 -1.63 -17.13 11.25
CA ILE A 206 -1.52 -17.79 9.95
C ILE A 206 -0.22 -18.62 9.87
N TYR A 207 0.82 -18.09 10.49
CA TYR A 207 2.13 -18.73 10.58
C TYR A 207 2.35 -19.24 11.99
N PHE A 208 2.90 -20.46 12.10
CA PHE A 208 3.12 -21.12 13.36
C PHE A 208 4.60 -21.43 13.54
N GLY A 209 5.12 -21.27 14.76
CA GLY A 209 6.51 -21.52 15.07
C GLY A 209 6.95 -20.96 16.42
N GLY A 210 8.23 -20.69 16.56
CA GLY A 210 8.77 -20.01 17.74
C GLY A 210 8.34 -18.53 17.80
N ASP A 211 8.51 -17.90 18.93
CA ASP A 211 8.16 -16.52 19.29
C ASP A 211 6.67 -16.23 19.42
N MET A 212 5.84 -16.75 18.52
CA MET A 212 4.40 -16.48 18.46
C MET A 212 3.58 -17.30 19.46
N ILE A 213 4.19 -18.18 20.23
CA ILE A 213 3.55 -19.08 21.22
C ILE A 213 3.80 -18.61 22.65
N SER A 214 2.84 -18.84 23.54
CA SER A 214 2.97 -18.67 24.99
C SER A 214 3.33 -19.97 25.65
N GLU A 215 2.59 -21.05 25.40
CA GLU A 215 2.82 -22.39 25.95
C GLU A 215 2.66 -23.43 24.84
N VAL A 216 3.50 -24.48 24.89
CA VAL A 216 3.46 -25.59 23.93
C VAL A 216 3.60 -26.91 24.71
N THR A 217 2.68 -27.84 24.42
CA THR A 217 2.76 -29.26 24.82
C THR A 217 2.88 -30.13 23.57
N TYR A 218 2.95 -31.44 23.71
CA TYR A 218 2.91 -32.35 22.56
C TYR A 218 1.56 -32.36 21.86
N GLU A 219 0.48 -31.99 22.55
CA GLU A 219 -0.90 -32.05 22.06
C GLU A 219 -1.47 -30.71 21.64
N SER A 220 -0.92 -29.57 22.14
CA SER A 220 -1.52 -28.26 21.96
C SER A 220 -0.52 -27.11 22.08
N ALA A 221 -0.90 -25.93 21.58
CA ALA A 221 -0.18 -24.69 21.78
C ALA A 221 -1.16 -23.54 22.08
N THR A 222 -0.70 -22.56 22.84
CA THR A 222 -1.37 -21.27 23.04
C THR A 222 -0.53 -20.15 22.47
N TRP A 223 -1.19 -19.05 22.11
CA TRP A 223 -0.55 -17.96 21.39
C TRP A 223 -0.04 -16.87 22.34
N ASN A 224 1.03 -16.23 21.93
CA ASN A 224 1.60 -15.08 22.63
C ASN A 224 0.67 -13.85 22.54
N ASP A 225 0.95 -12.82 23.32
CA ASP A 225 0.29 -11.52 23.24
C ASP A 225 0.56 -10.82 21.91
N LEU A 226 -0.28 -9.83 21.57
CA LEU A 226 -0.07 -8.96 20.42
C LEU A 226 1.16 -8.07 20.62
N PRO A 227 1.92 -7.79 19.59
CA PRO A 227 1.76 -8.22 18.18
C PRO A 227 2.40 -9.59 17.88
N TYR A 228 3.14 -10.18 18.83
CA TYR A 228 3.99 -11.38 18.64
C TYR A 228 3.21 -12.61 18.19
N LYS A 229 1.93 -12.71 18.53
CA LYS A 229 1.00 -13.73 18.03
C LYS A 229 1.05 -13.93 16.51
N PHE A 230 1.38 -12.89 15.74
CA PHE A 230 1.43 -12.92 14.27
C PHE A 230 2.85 -12.93 13.69
N GLU A 231 3.88 -12.94 14.54
CA GLU A 231 5.30 -12.83 14.14
C GLU A 231 6.04 -14.14 14.47
N ALA A 232 5.84 -15.17 13.63
CA ALA A 232 6.45 -16.49 13.85
C ALA A 232 7.92 -16.51 13.41
N GLY A 233 8.81 -16.99 14.30
CA GLY A 233 10.24 -17.15 14.05
C GLY A 233 11.04 -15.86 14.26
N THR A 234 12.34 -15.92 14.02
CA THR A 234 13.20 -14.73 14.13
C THR A 234 12.78 -13.68 13.07
N PRO A 235 12.39 -12.47 13.50
CA PRO A 235 11.87 -11.46 12.57
C PRO A 235 12.98 -10.80 11.75
N ASN A 236 12.58 -9.98 10.78
CA ASN A 236 13.50 -9.12 10.01
C ASN A 236 13.93 -7.89 10.83
N ILE A 237 14.83 -8.10 11.80
CA ILE A 237 15.23 -7.10 12.80
C ILE A 237 15.86 -5.86 12.15
N ALA A 238 16.85 -6.08 11.27
CA ALA A 238 17.61 -5.02 10.65
C ALA A 238 16.73 -4.05 9.83
N ASP A 239 15.83 -4.60 9.03
CA ASP A 239 14.97 -3.79 8.17
C ASP A 239 13.84 -3.11 8.96
N ALA A 240 13.34 -3.72 10.05
CA ALA A 240 12.41 -3.06 10.96
C ALA A 240 13.06 -1.82 11.61
N ILE A 241 14.29 -1.94 12.13
CA ILE A 241 15.06 -0.82 12.68
C ILE A 241 15.29 0.26 11.62
N ALA A 242 15.67 -0.14 10.40
CA ALA A 242 15.88 0.80 9.30
C ALA A 242 14.59 1.50 8.84
N THR A 243 13.43 0.83 8.95
CA THR A 243 12.11 1.45 8.71
C THR A 243 11.85 2.56 9.71
N GLY A 244 12.19 2.37 11.00
CA GLY A 244 12.10 3.43 12.00
C GLY A 244 12.94 4.67 11.67
N VAL A 245 14.11 4.49 11.04
CA VAL A 245 14.96 5.60 10.57
C VAL A 245 14.35 6.31 9.36
N ALA A 246 13.74 5.57 8.43
CA ALA A 246 13.03 6.17 7.30
C ALA A 246 11.84 7.01 7.76
N ILE A 247 11.10 6.52 8.76
CA ILE A 247 9.99 7.26 9.40
C ILE A 247 10.48 8.57 10.04
N ASP A 248 11.58 8.53 10.78
CA ASP A 248 12.17 9.76 11.34
C ASP A 248 12.52 10.77 10.24
N TYR A 249 13.10 10.31 9.14
CA TYR A 249 13.46 11.16 8.02
C TYR A 249 12.24 11.84 7.39
N LEU A 250 11.19 11.07 7.09
CA LEU A 250 9.94 11.58 6.53
C LEU A 250 9.25 12.55 7.50
N SER A 251 9.19 12.20 8.78
CA SER A 251 8.60 13.04 9.83
C SER A 251 9.33 14.38 9.99
N ASN A 252 10.65 14.38 9.86
CA ASN A 252 11.45 15.62 9.94
C ASN A 252 11.24 16.55 8.74
N ILE A 253 10.93 16.02 7.55
CA ILE A 253 10.52 16.82 6.39
C ILE A 253 9.08 17.33 6.60
N GLY A 254 8.23 16.49 7.17
CA GLY A 254 6.80 16.71 7.33
C GLY A 254 5.99 16.20 6.14
N MET A 255 5.00 15.32 6.42
CA MET A 255 4.20 14.69 5.38
C MET A 255 3.38 15.69 4.55
N ASP A 256 2.92 16.78 5.15
CA ASP A 256 2.22 17.87 4.44
C ASP A 256 3.13 18.59 3.43
N ASN A 257 4.40 18.77 3.78
CA ASN A 257 5.39 19.36 2.87
C ASN A 257 5.67 18.42 1.70
N ILE A 258 5.80 17.11 1.96
CA ILE A 258 5.98 16.08 0.93
C ILE A 258 4.79 16.09 -0.01
N PHE A 259 3.58 16.01 0.52
CA PHE A 259 2.36 16.02 -0.29
C PHE A 259 2.22 17.30 -1.12
N SER A 260 2.47 18.46 -0.53
CA SER A 260 2.41 19.76 -1.24
C SER A 260 3.42 19.83 -2.38
N HIS A 261 4.63 19.32 -2.17
CA HIS A 261 5.65 19.25 -3.21
C HIS A 261 5.22 18.33 -4.37
N GLU A 262 4.70 17.14 -4.06
CA GLU A 262 4.20 16.21 -5.08
C GLU A 262 2.98 16.77 -5.83
N GLN A 263 2.07 17.48 -5.14
CA GLN A 263 0.96 18.18 -5.78
C GLN A 263 1.46 19.21 -6.79
N TYR A 264 2.45 20.02 -6.42
CA TYR A 264 3.07 21.00 -7.31
C TYR A 264 3.69 20.34 -8.55
N LEU A 265 4.48 19.25 -8.37
CA LEU A 265 5.09 18.53 -9.48
C LEU A 265 4.04 17.87 -10.38
N THR A 266 2.99 17.32 -9.79
CA THR A 266 1.88 16.68 -10.53
C THR A 266 1.11 17.68 -11.37
N GLU A 267 0.74 18.81 -10.80
CA GLU A 267 0.05 19.90 -11.52
C GLU A 267 0.91 20.42 -12.69
N TYR A 268 2.18 20.68 -12.41
CA TYR A 268 3.13 21.11 -13.42
C TYR A 268 3.21 20.11 -14.58
N THR A 269 3.30 18.81 -14.27
CA THR A 269 3.36 17.75 -15.27
C THR A 269 2.07 17.66 -16.08
N ILE A 270 0.89 17.74 -15.46
CA ILE A 270 -0.40 17.71 -16.16
C ILE A 270 -0.48 18.88 -17.16
N ASN A 271 -0.06 20.09 -16.75
CA ASN A 271 -0.04 21.26 -17.61
C ASN A 271 0.88 21.06 -18.82
N LYS A 272 2.09 20.52 -18.60
CA LYS A 272 3.04 20.20 -19.68
C LYS A 272 2.52 19.13 -20.65
N PHE A 273 1.86 18.09 -20.14
CA PHE A 273 1.23 17.07 -20.99
C PHE A 273 0.13 17.64 -21.90
N SER A 274 -0.51 18.75 -21.53
CA SER A 274 -1.52 19.40 -22.37
C SER A 274 -0.93 19.97 -23.69
N GLU A 275 0.40 20.21 -23.72
CA GLU A 275 1.14 20.67 -24.88
C GLU A 275 1.55 19.52 -25.83
N LEU A 276 1.47 18.26 -25.35
CA LEU A 276 1.89 17.06 -26.09
C LEU A 276 0.70 16.43 -26.83
N SER A 277 0.53 16.75 -28.12
CA SER A 277 -0.64 16.35 -28.92
C SER A 277 -0.79 14.83 -29.13
N ASN A 278 0.31 14.07 -29.06
CA ASN A 278 0.33 12.61 -29.28
C ASN A 278 0.30 11.78 -28.01
N TYR A 279 0.39 12.39 -26.84
CA TYR A 279 0.31 11.71 -25.56
C TYR A 279 -1.05 11.98 -24.88
N LYS A 280 -1.55 10.97 -24.18
CA LYS A 280 -2.81 11.06 -23.44
C LYS A 280 -2.59 10.55 -22.02
N ILE A 281 -2.94 11.39 -21.03
CA ILE A 281 -3.00 10.96 -19.62
C ILE A 281 -4.19 10.03 -19.44
N ILE A 282 -3.98 8.94 -18.68
CA ILE A 282 -4.99 7.97 -18.27
C ILE A 282 -5.50 8.39 -16.88
N GLY A 283 -6.82 8.47 -16.72
CA GLY A 283 -7.46 8.95 -15.50
C GLY A 283 -7.62 10.48 -15.44
N PRO A 284 -7.82 11.05 -14.24
CA PRO A 284 -8.14 12.47 -14.06
C PRO A 284 -7.02 13.38 -14.52
N LYS A 285 -7.41 14.53 -15.08
CA LYS A 285 -6.49 15.60 -15.51
C LYS A 285 -6.45 16.78 -14.53
N THR A 286 -6.84 16.55 -13.28
CA THR A 286 -6.85 17.55 -12.21
C THR A 286 -6.02 17.05 -11.04
N ILE A 287 -5.56 17.96 -10.18
CA ILE A 287 -4.84 17.61 -8.94
C ILE A 287 -5.75 17.30 -7.76
N LYS A 288 -7.07 17.57 -7.90
CA LYS A 288 -8.01 17.30 -6.80
C LYS A 288 -8.05 15.81 -6.47
N ASN A 289 -7.81 15.47 -5.22
CA ASN A 289 -7.74 14.08 -4.73
C ASN A 289 -6.79 13.20 -5.57
N ARG A 290 -5.57 13.69 -5.81
CA ARG A 290 -4.58 13.00 -6.64
C ARG A 290 -3.18 13.09 -6.05
N GLY A 291 -2.42 12.01 -6.06
CA GLY A 291 -1.01 11.94 -5.71
C GLY A 291 -0.07 11.98 -6.92
N GLY A 292 1.22 11.86 -6.67
CA GLY A 292 2.34 12.04 -7.60
C GLY A 292 2.50 10.98 -8.70
N VAL A 293 1.41 10.51 -9.30
CA VAL A 293 1.42 9.44 -10.34
C VAL A 293 0.76 9.92 -11.61
N ILE A 294 1.45 9.81 -12.74
CA ILE A 294 0.95 10.10 -14.09
C ILE A 294 1.09 8.86 -14.95
N SER A 295 -0.03 8.17 -15.20
CA SER A 295 -0.12 7.14 -16.24
C SER A 295 -0.51 7.77 -17.56
N PHE A 296 0.15 7.35 -18.64
CA PHE A 296 -0.06 7.93 -19.96
C PHE A 296 0.24 6.93 -21.08
N ASN A 297 -0.26 7.22 -22.27
CA ASN A 297 0.07 6.48 -23.49
C ASN A 297 0.31 7.45 -24.65
N HIS A 298 1.17 7.04 -25.58
CA HIS A 298 1.31 7.64 -26.89
C HIS A 298 0.29 7.02 -27.86
N LYS A 299 -0.21 7.79 -28.84
CA LYS A 299 -1.24 7.35 -29.79
C LYS A 299 -0.85 6.13 -30.62
N ASN A 300 0.42 6.04 -31.04
CA ASN A 300 0.90 5.07 -32.01
C ASN A 300 2.07 4.22 -31.52
N LEU A 301 2.72 4.57 -30.40
CA LEU A 301 3.87 3.84 -29.86
C LEU A 301 3.43 2.97 -28.68
N HIS A 302 3.99 1.76 -28.61
CA HIS A 302 3.75 0.91 -27.47
C HIS A 302 4.44 1.49 -26.21
N PRO A 303 3.84 1.40 -25.01
CA PRO A 303 4.47 1.92 -23.79
C PRO A 303 5.88 1.39 -23.51
N HIS A 304 6.17 0.14 -23.86
CA HIS A 304 7.53 -0.42 -23.71
C HIS A 304 8.55 0.31 -24.59
N ASP A 305 8.19 0.63 -25.84
CA ASP A 305 9.08 1.34 -26.76
C ASP A 305 9.36 2.75 -26.23
N VAL A 306 8.33 3.43 -25.70
CA VAL A 306 8.49 4.73 -25.02
C VAL A 306 9.45 4.61 -23.83
N GLY A 307 9.27 3.59 -22.98
CA GLY A 307 10.13 3.36 -21.83
C GLY A 307 11.58 3.04 -22.22
N GLU A 308 11.80 2.22 -23.25
CA GLU A 308 13.13 1.87 -23.74
C GLU A 308 13.90 3.09 -24.28
N VAL A 309 13.22 3.96 -24.99
CA VAL A 309 13.89 5.17 -25.53
C VAL A 309 14.15 6.17 -24.40
N LEU A 310 13.23 6.35 -23.44
CA LEU A 310 13.45 7.21 -22.28
C LEU A 310 14.63 6.73 -21.42
N ASP A 311 14.82 5.42 -21.27
CA ASP A 311 15.97 4.85 -20.55
C ASP A 311 17.31 5.27 -21.17
N LYS A 312 17.40 5.43 -22.52
CA LYS A 312 18.58 5.95 -23.21
C LYS A 312 18.93 7.40 -22.82
N PHE A 313 17.94 8.15 -22.34
CA PHE A 313 18.10 9.50 -21.78
C PHE A 313 18.31 9.49 -20.26
N GLY A 314 18.37 8.30 -19.62
CA GLY A 314 18.52 8.16 -18.17
C GLY A 314 17.20 8.40 -17.40
N ILE A 315 16.05 8.31 -18.06
CA ILE A 315 14.72 8.49 -17.45
C ILE A 315 14.06 7.13 -17.26
N ALA A 316 13.94 6.70 -15.99
CA ALA A 316 13.32 5.45 -15.61
C ALA A 316 11.80 5.65 -15.39
N ILE A 317 10.98 5.03 -16.24
CA ILE A 317 9.54 4.93 -16.06
C ILE A 317 9.10 3.47 -15.97
N ARG A 318 7.95 3.21 -15.38
CA ARG A 318 7.36 1.88 -15.41
C ARG A 318 6.42 1.72 -16.59
N THR A 319 6.43 0.54 -17.24
CA THR A 319 5.54 0.20 -18.35
C THR A 319 4.80 -1.10 -18.08
N GLY A 320 3.61 -1.29 -18.64
CA GLY A 320 2.80 -2.50 -18.52
C GLY A 320 1.46 -2.27 -17.81
N HIS A 321 1.00 -3.30 -17.08
CA HIS A 321 -0.30 -3.26 -16.37
C HIS A 321 -0.21 -2.70 -14.95
N HIS A 322 0.98 -2.35 -14.46
CA HIS A 322 1.23 -1.81 -13.12
C HIS A 322 0.67 -2.66 -11.96
N CYS A 323 0.56 -3.98 -12.16
CA CYS A 323 -0.11 -4.91 -11.23
C CYS A 323 -1.59 -4.56 -10.94
N ALA A 324 -2.27 -3.94 -11.91
CA ALA A 324 -3.70 -3.62 -11.90
C ALA A 324 -4.29 -3.90 -13.31
N MET A 325 -4.10 -5.12 -13.80
CA MET A 325 -4.48 -5.50 -15.16
C MET A 325 -5.96 -5.25 -15.49
N PRO A 326 -6.94 -5.60 -14.61
CA PRO A 326 -8.34 -5.30 -14.89
C PRO A 326 -8.60 -3.80 -15.09
N LEU A 327 -8.01 -2.94 -14.25
CA LEU A 327 -8.12 -1.49 -14.38
C LEU A 327 -7.55 -0.99 -15.71
N VAL A 328 -6.33 -1.40 -16.07
CA VAL A 328 -5.69 -0.98 -17.33
C VAL A 328 -6.54 -1.39 -18.53
N ARG A 329 -7.08 -2.60 -18.54
CA ARG A 329 -7.97 -3.09 -19.58
C ARG A 329 -9.31 -2.36 -19.66
N SER A 330 -9.83 -1.84 -18.56
CA SER A 330 -11.08 -1.06 -18.56
C SER A 330 -10.97 0.28 -19.29
N TYR A 331 -9.76 0.75 -19.58
CA TYR A 331 -9.47 1.90 -20.44
C TYR A 331 -9.25 1.53 -21.92
N ASP A 332 -9.55 0.30 -22.32
CA ASP A 332 -9.35 -0.23 -23.68
C ASP A 332 -7.89 -0.17 -24.17
N ILE A 333 -6.95 -0.31 -23.24
CA ILE A 333 -5.51 -0.32 -23.52
C ILE A 333 -4.85 -1.62 -23.06
N VAL A 334 -3.83 -2.04 -23.80
CA VAL A 334 -3.07 -3.28 -23.48
C VAL A 334 -2.00 -3.04 -22.42
N ALA A 335 -1.51 -1.81 -22.29
CA ALA A 335 -0.49 -1.42 -21.33
C ALA A 335 -0.48 0.10 -21.17
N ALA A 336 0.16 0.60 -20.13
CA ALA A 336 0.41 2.03 -19.91
C ALA A 336 1.87 2.29 -19.56
N ALA A 337 2.35 3.48 -19.88
CA ALA A 337 3.55 4.06 -19.29
C ALA A 337 3.16 4.86 -18.03
N ARG A 338 4.01 4.86 -17.00
CA ARG A 338 3.75 5.57 -15.74
C ARG A 338 5.00 6.28 -15.24
N ALA A 339 4.92 7.58 -15.09
CA ALA A 339 5.85 8.39 -14.32
C ALA A 339 5.32 8.53 -12.88
N SER A 340 6.21 8.45 -11.91
CA SER A 340 5.90 8.62 -10.48
C SER A 340 6.87 9.61 -9.88
N PHE A 341 6.36 10.60 -9.16
CA PHE A 341 7.15 11.63 -8.50
C PHE A 341 7.16 11.40 -7.00
N TYR A 342 8.27 11.74 -6.36
CA TYR A 342 8.41 11.69 -4.92
C TYR A 342 9.21 12.92 -4.43
N LEU A 343 9.41 13.00 -3.13
CA LEU A 343 10.02 14.15 -2.44
C LEU A 343 11.39 14.61 -2.97
N TYR A 344 12.09 13.76 -3.73
CA TYR A 344 13.41 14.04 -4.30
C TYR A 344 13.39 14.50 -5.77
N ASN A 345 12.23 14.44 -6.43
CA ASN A 345 12.13 14.89 -7.82
C ASN A 345 12.01 16.41 -7.91
N THR A 346 12.44 16.96 -9.04
CA THR A 346 12.49 18.40 -9.29
C THR A 346 11.70 18.79 -10.52
N LYS A 347 11.38 20.07 -10.62
CA LYS A 347 10.76 20.65 -11.82
C LYS A 347 11.62 20.49 -13.08
N ASP A 348 12.95 20.64 -12.94
CA ASP A 348 13.89 20.53 -14.06
C ASP A 348 13.92 19.09 -14.62
N GLU A 349 13.78 18.07 -13.75
CA GLU A 349 13.63 16.68 -14.19
C GLU A 349 12.33 16.47 -14.98
N ILE A 350 11.24 17.16 -14.61
CA ILE A 350 9.99 17.12 -15.37
C ILE A 350 10.15 17.81 -16.73
N ASP A 351 10.78 18.98 -16.79
CA ASP A 351 11.04 19.67 -18.06
C ASP A 351 11.86 18.76 -18.98
N PHE A 352 12.92 18.14 -18.47
CA PHE A 352 13.74 17.18 -19.23
C PHE A 352 12.96 15.94 -19.66
N PHE A 353 12.06 15.43 -18.81
CA PHE A 353 11.17 14.32 -19.16
C PHE A 353 10.23 14.68 -20.32
N ILE A 354 9.63 15.88 -20.30
CA ILE A 354 8.74 16.35 -21.37
C ILE A 354 9.49 16.54 -22.68
N GLU A 355 10.70 17.15 -22.66
CA GLU A 355 11.57 17.26 -23.83
C GLU A 355 11.92 15.88 -24.38
N SER A 356 12.27 14.93 -23.50
CA SER A 356 12.59 13.57 -23.91
C SER A 356 11.40 12.82 -24.52
N LEU A 357 10.16 13.09 -24.10
CA LEU A 357 8.96 12.54 -24.76
C LEU A 357 8.81 13.02 -26.21
N ILE A 358 9.23 14.24 -26.51
CA ILE A 358 9.26 14.76 -27.90
C ILE A 358 10.34 14.04 -28.71
N GLU A 359 11.51 13.82 -28.12
CA GLU A 359 12.60 13.08 -28.76
C GLU A 359 12.26 11.60 -29.00
N VAL A 360 11.45 10.98 -28.15
CA VAL A 360 10.88 9.63 -28.39
C VAL A 360 10.12 9.60 -29.72
N GLU A 361 9.31 10.62 -30.03
CA GLU A 361 8.60 10.69 -31.31
C GLU A 361 9.58 10.83 -32.51
N ASN A 362 10.65 11.59 -32.34
CA ASN A 362 11.67 11.77 -33.38
C ASN A 362 12.47 10.49 -33.64
N TYR A 363 12.68 9.66 -32.61
CA TYR A 363 13.40 8.39 -32.72
C TYR A 363 12.66 7.35 -33.62
N PHE A 364 11.34 7.44 -33.72
CA PHE A 364 10.50 6.53 -34.51
C PHE A 364 10.02 7.11 -35.86
N LYS A 365 10.44 8.32 -36.23
CA LYS A 365 10.20 8.91 -37.56
C LYS A 365 11.25 8.43 -38.58
#